data_84d18952d0c0810e0d536279a04d2d99
#
_entry.id   84d18952d0c0810e0d536279a04d2d99
#
_cell.length_a   1.000
_cell.length_b   1.000
_cell.length_c   1.000
_cell.angle_alpha   90.00
_cell.angle_beta   90.00
_cell.angle_gamma   90.00
#
_symmetry.space_group_name_H-M   'P 1'
#
loop_
_entity.id
_entity.type
_entity.pdbx_description
1 polymer ?
#
loop_
_entity_poly.entity_id
_entity_poly.type
_entity_poly.pdbx_seq_one_letter_code
_entity_poly.pdbx_strand_id
1 'polypeptide(L)'
;MLKTEANPGGLPIEVFDGIRAGVAADRSQFWKDLSMAFYGYNRPGAKVSEGVRESFWRQGQMAGMPAAYFCIKAFSETDLTEDLKAFDIPTLVLHGDDDQIVPIADSALLSSKIIKDAVLKVYPGAPHGLATTHKDQLNADLLAFIEE
;
A
#
# COMPACT_ATOMS: atom_id res chain seq x y z
N MET A 1 6.82 -5.96 -5.04
CA MET A 1 7.47 -5.43 -3.84
C MET A 1 8.71 -6.22 -3.41
N LEU A 2 8.79 -7.51 -3.74
CA LEU A 2 9.97 -8.33 -3.45
C LEU A 2 11.21 -7.78 -4.16
N LYS A 3 12.34 -7.85 -3.48
CA LYS A 3 13.64 -7.56 -4.08
C LYS A 3 13.98 -8.61 -5.13
N THR A 4 14.14 -8.16 -6.36
CA THR A 4 14.50 -8.99 -7.52
C THR A 4 15.55 -8.26 -8.34
N GLU A 5 16.06 -8.89 -9.39
CA GLU A 5 16.94 -8.24 -10.33
C GLU A 5 16.26 -7.04 -11.03
N ALA A 6 14.96 -7.17 -11.34
CA ALA A 6 14.15 -6.11 -11.94
C ALA A 6 13.72 -5.02 -10.94
N ASN A 7 13.72 -5.32 -9.64
CA ASN A 7 13.41 -4.37 -8.56
C ASN A 7 14.47 -4.47 -7.44
N PRO A 8 15.68 -3.94 -7.66
CA PRO A 8 16.78 -4.07 -6.70
C PRO A 8 16.54 -3.30 -5.39
N GLY A 9 15.68 -2.29 -5.38
CA GLY A 9 15.26 -1.54 -4.19
C GLY A 9 14.17 -2.23 -3.37
N GLY A 10 13.55 -3.28 -3.89
CA GLY A 10 12.49 -4.01 -3.23
C GLY A 10 12.90 -4.63 -1.89
N LEU A 11 11.91 -5.05 -1.11
CA LEU A 11 12.12 -5.63 0.20
C LEU A 11 12.60 -7.10 0.09
N PRO A 12 13.57 -7.52 0.94
CA PRO A 12 13.99 -8.91 0.96
C PRO A 12 12.90 -9.84 1.48
N ILE A 13 12.96 -11.11 1.12
CA ILE A 13 11.90 -12.10 1.45
C ILE A 13 11.69 -12.25 2.96
N GLU A 14 12.72 -12.05 3.76
CA GLU A 14 12.69 -12.14 5.21
C GLU A 14 11.73 -11.13 5.85
N VAL A 15 11.50 -9.99 5.22
CA VAL A 15 10.49 -9.01 5.68
C VAL A 15 9.09 -9.62 5.59
N PHE A 16 8.77 -10.27 4.47
CA PHE A 16 7.48 -10.92 4.26
C PHE A 16 7.31 -12.18 5.11
N ASP A 17 8.39 -12.92 5.35
CA ASP A 17 8.42 -14.03 6.32
C ASP A 17 8.14 -13.54 7.73
N GLY A 18 8.69 -12.38 8.11
CA GLY A 18 8.38 -11.72 9.38
C GLY A 18 6.91 -11.32 9.50
N ILE A 19 6.30 -10.81 8.43
CA ILE A 19 4.86 -10.50 8.38
C ILE A 19 4.04 -11.78 8.56
N ARG A 20 4.37 -12.86 7.85
CA ARG A 20 3.70 -14.17 8.00
C ARG A 20 3.83 -14.71 9.44
N ALA A 21 5.01 -14.62 10.02
CA ALA A 21 5.25 -15.05 11.39
C ALA A 21 4.44 -14.22 12.41
N GLY A 22 4.37 -12.90 12.25
CA GLY A 22 3.57 -12.01 13.08
C GLY A 22 2.07 -12.33 13.02
N VAL A 23 1.54 -12.52 11.81
CA VAL A 23 0.13 -12.91 11.59
C VAL A 23 -0.16 -14.28 12.21
N ALA A 24 0.77 -15.23 12.12
CA ALA A 24 0.60 -16.57 12.70
C ALA A 24 0.70 -16.58 14.23
N ALA A 25 1.56 -15.76 14.80
CA ALA A 25 1.77 -15.70 16.26
C ALA A 25 0.64 -14.97 16.99
N ASP A 26 0.34 -13.75 16.58
CA ASP A 26 -0.74 -12.92 17.13
C ASP A 26 -1.21 -11.89 16.09
N ARG A 27 -2.15 -12.32 15.24
CA ARG A 27 -2.71 -11.43 14.21
C ARG A 27 -3.42 -10.22 14.79
N SER A 28 -3.96 -10.33 16.02
CA SER A 28 -4.66 -9.23 16.65
C SER A 28 -3.72 -8.08 16.96
N GLN A 29 -2.61 -8.37 17.63
CA GLN A 29 -1.59 -7.37 17.90
C GLN A 29 -0.92 -6.89 16.62
N PHE A 30 -0.64 -7.82 15.68
CA PHE A 30 -0.03 -7.48 14.39
C PHE A 30 -0.83 -6.40 13.63
N TRP A 31 -2.16 -6.57 13.45
CA TRP A 31 -2.98 -5.57 12.76
C TRP A 31 -3.08 -4.26 13.52
N LYS A 32 -3.07 -4.32 14.83
CA LYS A 32 -3.09 -3.12 15.66
C LYS A 32 -1.82 -2.30 15.48
N ASP A 33 -0.67 -2.95 15.52
CA ASP A 33 0.64 -2.31 15.34
C ASP A 33 0.82 -1.78 13.92
N LEU A 34 0.44 -2.56 12.90
CA LEU A 34 0.51 -2.17 11.50
C LEU A 34 -0.23 -0.87 11.24
N SER A 35 -1.37 -0.64 11.90
CA SER A 35 -2.17 0.58 11.74
C SER A 35 -1.41 1.88 12.04
N MET A 36 -0.33 1.80 12.83
CA MET A 36 0.51 2.96 13.17
C MET A 36 1.21 3.50 11.93
N ALA A 37 1.98 2.65 11.25
CA ALA A 37 2.71 3.02 10.03
C ALA A 37 1.77 3.15 8.82
N PHE A 38 0.73 2.33 8.75
CA PHE A 38 -0.25 2.33 7.65
C PHE A 38 -0.91 3.70 7.46
N TYR A 39 -1.27 4.35 8.55
CA TYR A 39 -1.90 5.69 8.53
C TYR A 39 -0.93 6.83 8.86
N GLY A 40 0.36 6.57 9.05
CA GLY A 40 1.32 7.59 9.47
C GLY A 40 1.02 8.15 10.87
N TYR A 41 0.36 7.37 11.74
CA TYR A 41 0.00 7.82 13.09
C TYR A 41 1.23 8.08 13.99
N ASN A 42 2.35 7.47 13.64
CA ASN A 42 3.67 7.67 14.25
C ASN A 42 4.39 8.95 13.75
N ARG A 43 3.76 9.76 12.89
CA ARG A 43 4.31 11.03 12.40
C ARG A 43 3.73 12.23 13.12
N PRO A 44 4.50 13.30 13.33
CA PRO A 44 3.97 14.55 13.84
C PRO A 44 2.83 15.08 12.96
N GLY A 45 1.73 15.50 13.58
CA GLY A 45 0.58 16.03 12.85
C GLY A 45 -0.26 14.97 12.12
N ALA A 46 -0.21 13.71 12.55
CA ALA A 46 -1.06 12.65 12.01
C ALA A 46 -2.53 13.07 11.91
N LYS A 47 -3.13 12.85 10.73
CA LYS A 47 -4.51 13.29 10.40
C LYS A 47 -5.58 12.23 10.68
N VAL A 48 -5.19 11.05 11.13
CA VAL A 48 -6.11 9.95 11.40
C VAL A 48 -6.49 9.90 12.87
N SER A 49 -7.75 9.60 13.17
CA SER A 49 -8.22 9.38 14.54
C SER A 49 -7.91 7.96 15.03
N GLU A 50 -7.87 7.77 16.32
CA GLU A 50 -7.75 6.43 16.93
C GLU A 50 -8.92 5.52 16.51
N GLY A 51 -10.13 6.05 16.40
CA GLY A 51 -11.31 5.29 15.97
C GLY A 51 -11.15 4.71 14.55
N VAL A 52 -10.48 5.42 13.64
CA VAL A 52 -10.16 4.89 12.28
C VAL A 52 -9.16 3.74 12.40
N ARG A 53 -8.12 3.88 13.23
CA ARG A 53 -7.14 2.81 13.47
C ARG A 53 -7.78 1.58 14.10
N GLU A 54 -8.69 1.77 15.06
CA GLU A 54 -9.45 0.67 15.65
C GLU A 54 -10.38 0.00 14.64
N SER A 55 -11.00 0.77 13.74
CA SER A 55 -11.82 0.20 12.67
C SER A 55 -10.98 -0.68 11.73
N PHE A 56 -9.79 -0.23 11.33
CA PHE A 56 -8.83 -1.02 10.55
C PHE A 56 -8.47 -2.32 11.28
N TRP A 57 -8.12 -2.23 12.56
CA TRP A 57 -7.80 -3.38 13.38
C TRP A 57 -8.95 -4.39 13.43
N ARG A 58 -10.19 -3.93 13.67
CA ARG A 58 -11.38 -4.79 13.69
C ARG A 58 -11.62 -5.48 12.35
N GLN A 59 -11.45 -4.77 11.23
CA GLN A 59 -11.55 -5.36 9.89
C GLN A 59 -10.50 -6.45 9.67
N GLY A 60 -9.26 -6.24 10.11
CA GLY A 60 -8.21 -7.25 10.07
C GLY A 60 -8.56 -8.52 10.86
N GLN A 61 -9.32 -8.38 11.97
CA GLN A 61 -9.81 -9.52 12.74
C GLN A 61 -10.91 -10.31 12.02
N MET A 62 -11.69 -9.67 11.16
CA MET A 62 -12.79 -10.31 10.41
C MET A 62 -12.27 -11.20 9.26
N ALA A 63 -11.06 -10.95 8.77
CA ALA A 63 -10.45 -11.78 7.73
C ALA A 63 -10.17 -13.20 8.23
N GLY A 64 -10.45 -14.20 7.38
CA GLY A 64 -10.08 -15.59 7.68
C GLY A 64 -8.56 -15.74 7.80
N MET A 65 -8.08 -16.41 8.85
CA MET A 65 -6.65 -16.56 9.14
C MET A 65 -5.87 -17.18 7.96
N PRO A 66 -6.32 -18.27 7.31
CA PRO A 66 -5.62 -18.82 6.15
C PRO A 66 -5.53 -17.82 4.99
N ALA A 67 -6.61 -17.08 4.71
CA ALA A 67 -6.63 -16.07 3.66
C ALA A 67 -5.62 -14.95 3.96
N ALA A 68 -5.64 -14.39 5.18
CA ALA A 68 -4.70 -13.36 5.60
C ALA A 68 -3.25 -13.81 5.44
N TYR A 69 -2.93 -15.05 5.87
CA TYR A 69 -1.59 -15.62 5.77
C TYR A 69 -1.13 -15.83 4.32
N PHE A 70 -1.95 -16.47 3.49
CA PHE A 70 -1.57 -16.81 2.11
C PHE A 70 -1.60 -15.60 1.17
N CYS A 71 -2.43 -14.58 1.45
CA CYS A 71 -2.39 -13.33 0.69
C CYS A 71 -1.06 -12.60 0.81
N ILE A 72 -0.31 -12.78 1.93
CA ILE A 72 1.03 -12.19 2.06
C ILE A 72 1.93 -12.71 0.95
N LYS A 73 1.90 -14.02 0.65
CA LYS A 73 2.64 -14.59 -0.47
C LYS A 73 2.17 -14.01 -1.81
N ALA A 74 0.87 -13.95 -2.01
CA ALA A 74 0.29 -13.48 -3.27
C ALA A 74 0.76 -12.05 -3.62
N PHE A 75 0.65 -11.09 -2.69
CA PHE A 75 1.04 -9.71 -2.98
C PHE A 75 2.56 -9.49 -2.97
N SER A 76 3.34 -10.28 -2.22
CA SER A 76 4.78 -10.06 -2.11
C SER A 76 5.59 -10.73 -3.20
N GLU A 77 5.20 -11.94 -3.64
CA GLU A 77 6.00 -12.81 -4.49
C GLU A 77 5.49 -12.91 -5.94
N THR A 78 4.29 -12.36 -6.25
CA THR A 78 3.79 -12.35 -7.62
C THR A 78 4.45 -11.21 -8.41
N ASP A 79 5.06 -11.55 -9.55
CA ASP A 79 5.54 -10.57 -10.52
C ASP A 79 4.39 -10.19 -11.46
N LEU A 80 3.98 -8.93 -11.40
CA LEU A 80 2.90 -8.37 -12.22
C LEU A 80 3.44 -7.44 -13.32
N THR A 81 4.74 -7.52 -13.62
CA THR A 81 5.39 -6.61 -14.59
C THR A 81 4.76 -6.72 -15.98
N GLU A 82 4.50 -7.95 -16.46
CA GLU A 82 3.87 -8.14 -17.77
C GLU A 82 2.40 -7.72 -17.78
N ASP A 83 1.70 -7.89 -16.65
CA ASP A 83 0.32 -7.38 -16.51
C ASP A 83 0.28 -5.85 -16.59
N LEU A 84 1.24 -5.16 -15.93
CA LEU A 84 1.35 -3.70 -16.00
C LEU A 84 1.64 -3.21 -17.42
N LYS A 85 2.44 -3.92 -18.20
CA LYS A 85 2.71 -3.60 -19.62
C LYS A 85 1.49 -3.78 -20.52
N ALA A 86 0.58 -4.65 -20.13
CA ALA A 86 -0.65 -4.95 -20.87
C ALA A 86 -1.77 -3.92 -20.66
N PHE A 87 -1.58 -2.95 -19.76
CA PHE A 87 -2.57 -1.87 -19.55
C PHE A 87 -2.67 -1.01 -20.81
N ASP A 88 -3.87 -0.94 -21.39
CA ASP A 88 -4.19 -0.19 -22.61
C ASP A 88 -5.29 0.86 -22.41
N ILE A 89 -5.68 1.09 -21.16
CA ILE A 89 -6.68 2.07 -20.74
C ILE A 89 -6.04 3.24 -19.98
N PRO A 90 -6.68 4.42 -19.96
CA PRO A 90 -6.21 5.54 -19.13
C PRO A 90 -6.01 5.09 -17.68
N THR A 91 -4.85 5.35 -17.13
CA THR A 91 -4.47 4.86 -15.80
C THR A 91 -3.95 5.99 -14.92
N LEU A 92 -4.56 6.16 -13.75
CA LEU A 92 -4.10 7.07 -12.71
C LEU A 92 -3.44 6.29 -11.58
N VAL A 93 -2.20 6.62 -11.27
CA VAL A 93 -1.44 6.06 -10.14
C VAL A 93 -1.36 7.13 -9.05
N LEU A 94 -1.88 6.84 -7.85
CA LEU A 94 -1.89 7.73 -6.69
C LEU A 94 -1.01 7.14 -5.59
N HIS A 95 -0.06 7.91 -5.04
CA HIS A 95 0.84 7.41 -4.00
C HIS A 95 1.31 8.52 -3.05
N GLY A 96 1.44 8.18 -1.77
CA GLY A 96 2.04 9.05 -0.77
C GLY A 96 3.56 8.90 -0.71
N ASP A 97 4.30 10.00 -0.60
CA ASP A 97 5.76 9.92 -0.53
C ASP A 97 6.31 9.57 0.86
N ASP A 98 5.45 9.57 1.91
CA ASP A 98 5.77 9.02 3.23
C ASP A 98 5.07 7.66 3.49
N ASP A 99 4.87 6.88 2.44
CA ASP A 99 4.36 5.52 2.55
C ASP A 99 5.41 4.59 3.17
N GLN A 100 5.19 4.23 4.44
CA GLN A 100 6.08 3.38 5.22
C GLN A 100 5.82 1.87 5.01
N ILE A 101 4.75 1.51 4.28
CA ILE A 101 4.36 0.13 3.99
C ILE A 101 4.85 -0.29 2.61
N VAL A 102 4.63 0.58 1.62
CA VAL A 102 5.02 0.36 0.23
C VAL A 102 5.79 1.59 -0.24
N PRO A 103 7.12 1.64 -0.07
CA PRO A 103 7.90 2.81 -0.46
C PRO A 103 7.69 3.18 -1.92
N ILE A 104 7.42 4.45 -2.18
CA ILE A 104 7.07 4.95 -3.52
C ILE A 104 8.16 4.68 -4.55
N ALA A 105 9.43 4.71 -4.14
CA ALA A 105 10.58 4.48 -5.02
C ALA A 105 10.61 3.07 -5.61
N ASP A 106 10.12 2.09 -4.86
CA ASP A 106 10.15 0.67 -5.21
C ASP A 106 8.77 0.15 -5.67
N SER A 107 7.85 1.06 -5.97
CA SER A 107 6.48 0.76 -6.37
C SER A 107 5.94 1.75 -7.40
N ALA A 108 5.24 2.82 -7.01
CA ALA A 108 4.54 3.70 -7.93
C ALA A 108 5.44 4.42 -8.94
N LEU A 109 6.67 4.81 -8.54
CA LEU A 109 7.65 5.41 -9.46
C LEU A 109 8.14 4.41 -10.53
N LEU A 110 8.07 3.12 -10.27
CA LEU A 110 8.39 2.07 -11.26
C LEU A 110 7.15 1.71 -12.07
N SER A 111 6.02 1.46 -11.43
CA SER A 111 4.77 1.07 -12.10
C SER A 111 4.31 2.12 -13.10
N SER A 112 4.38 3.40 -12.75
CA SER A 112 4.00 4.49 -13.65
C SER A 112 4.88 4.64 -14.89
N LYS A 113 6.09 4.06 -14.88
CA LYS A 113 6.98 4.03 -16.06
C LYS A 113 6.72 2.81 -16.94
N ILE A 114 6.14 1.75 -16.37
CA ILE A 114 5.83 0.50 -17.07
C ILE A 114 4.48 0.61 -17.78
N ILE A 115 3.48 1.17 -17.09
CA ILE A 115 2.14 1.38 -17.63
C ILE A 115 2.19 2.48 -18.68
N LYS A 116 1.69 2.16 -19.87
CA LYS A 116 1.63 3.12 -20.98
C LYS A 116 0.71 4.30 -20.60
N ASP A 117 1.21 5.52 -20.82
CA ASP A 117 0.49 6.78 -20.62
C ASP A 117 -0.13 6.94 -19.22
N ALA A 118 0.48 6.31 -18.20
CA ALA A 118 0.03 6.47 -16.81
C ALA A 118 0.28 7.88 -16.28
N VAL A 119 -0.72 8.45 -15.62
CA VAL A 119 -0.60 9.69 -14.85
C VAL A 119 -0.25 9.35 -13.41
N LEU A 120 0.89 9.83 -12.93
CA LEU A 120 1.29 9.68 -11.52
C LEU A 120 1.01 10.97 -10.74
N LYS A 121 0.23 10.87 -9.67
CA LYS A 121 0.08 11.94 -8.68
C LYS A 121 0.69 11.51 -7.35
N VAL A 122 1.64 12.30 -6.85
CA VAL A 122 2.31 12.09 -5.56
C VAL A 122 1.71 13.03 -4.52
N TYR A 123 1.38 12.48 -3.35
CA TYR A 123 0.82 13.22 -2.23
C TYR A 123 1.90 13.46 -1.17
N PRO A 124 2.40 14.72 -1.03
CA PRO A 124 3.47 15.02 -0.09
C PRO A 124 3.10 14.72 1.36
N GLY A 125 3.93 13.97 2.05
CA GLY A 125 3.73 13.55 3.45
C GLY A 125 2.58 12.57 3.66
N ALA A 126 1.96 12.06 2.60
CA ALA A 126 0.85 11.12 2.75
C ALA A 126 1.36 9.70 3.04
N PRO A 127 0.71 8.99 3.98
CA PRO A 127 1.01 7.60 4.32
C PRO A 127 0.34 6.63 3.35
N HIS A 128 0.53 5.32 3.57
CA HIS A 128 -0.14 4.26 2.82
C HIS A 128 -1.67 4.40 2.81
N GLY A 129 -2.25 4.75 3.94
CA GLY A 129 -3.68 4.99 4.09
C GLY A 129 -4.17 6.35 3.57
N LEU A 130 -3.56 6.89 2.51
CA LEU A 130 -3.85 8.22 1.96
C LEU A 130 -5.31 8.41 1.57
N ALA A 131 -5.99 7.35 1.15
CA ALA A 131 -7.43 7.40 0.83
C ALA A 131 -8.32 7.80 2.02
N THR A 132 -7.82 7.63 3.24
CA THR A 132 -8.49 8.11 4.46
C THR A 132 -7.94 9.45 4.91
N THR A 133 -6.61 9.60 4.94
CA THR A 133 -5.95 10.78 5.52
C THR A 133 -5.98 11.99 4.58
N HIS A 134 -6.08 11.78 3.27
CA HIS A 134 -6.10 12.80 2.22
C HIS A 134 -7.34 12.68 1.32
N LYS A 135 -8.45 12.16 1.87
CA LYS A 135 -9.67 11.80 1.14
C LYS A 135 -10.23 12.90 0.25
N ASP A 136 -10.23 14.15 0.72
CA ASP A 136 -10.86 15.25 -0.03
C ASP A 136 -10.05 15.59 -1.30
N GLN A 137 -8.72 15.63 -1.19
CA GLN A 137 -7.83 15.82 -2.33
C GLN A 137 -7.88 14.61 -3.27
N LEU A 138 -7.84 13.40 -2.73
CA LEU A 138 -7.92 12.18 -3.53
C LEU A 138 -9.23 12.10 -4.31
N ASN A 139 -10.36 12.41 -3.67
CA ASN A 139 -11.66 12.41 -4.34
C ASN A 139 -11.72 13.44 -5.46
N ALA A 140 -11.17 14.65 -5.26
CA ALA A 140 -11.10 15.67 -6.30
C ALA A 140 -10.25 15.21 -7.50
N ASP A 141 -9.10 14.59 -7.23
CA ASP A 141 -8.22 14.07 -8.28
C ASP A 141 -8.84 12.90 -9.05
N LEU A 142 -9.57 12.01 -8.36
CA LEU A 142 -10.30 10.92 -9.00
C LEU A 142 -11.45 11.43 -9.89
N LEU A 143 -12.23 12.40 -9.41
CA LEU A 143 -13.31 12.99 -10.20
C LEU A 143 -12.76 13.67 -11.45
N ALA A 144 -11.72 14.47 -11.31
CA ALA A 144 -11.07 15.14 -12.45
C ALA A 144 -10.59 14.12 -13.51
N PHE A 145 -9.99 13.02 -13.06
CA PHE A 145 -9.52 11.98 -13.99
C PHE A 145 -10.64 11.20 -14.69
N ILE A 146 -11.79 11.02 -14.03
CA ILE A 146 -12.93 10.30 -14.62
C ILE A 146 -13.70 11.19 -15.62
N GLU A 147 -13.64 12.50 -15.44
CA GLU A 147 -14.34 13.49 -16.29
C GLU A 147 -13.53 13.89 -17.55
N GLU A 148 -12.25 13.52 -17.64
CA GLU A 148 -11.40 13.67 -18.83
C GLU A 148 -11.74 12.64 -19.92
#